data_0eac0440062e328ca94552421cc48d98
#
_entry.id   0eac0440062e328ca94552421cc48d98
#
_cell.length_a   1.000
_cell.length_b   1.000
_cell.length_c   1.000
_cell.angle_alpha   90.00
_cell.angle_beta   90.00
_cell.angle_gamma   90.00
#
_symmetry.space_group_name_H-M   'P 1'
#
loop_
_entity.id
_entity.type
_entity.pdbx_description
1 polymer ?
#
loop_
_entity_poly.entity_id
_entity_poly.type
_entity_poly.pdbx_seq_one_letter_code
_entity_poly.pdbx_strand_id
1 'polypeptide(L)'
;MFRMTLAICGFLTLGVSLVAAADTSPSSSKLTAAEIVDRNVAARGGLQAWRAVQTMSLMGKLGAGGNRRSTIPMPLPGGRRASQQDLPQRSVEEVQLPFVMEMKRPRKMRVELQFNGKTAVQVYDGANGWKLRPFLNRNVVEPYSTDEAKLASMQADLDGHLIDYAAKGTRVELAGIEQVEDRDTYKLKLTLKSGDAIHVWIDAQTFLETKIEGQPRRLDGTMHPVEIYYRDFRPVDGLQIPYVLETRVLPVAQTALGFKDTPVPPERTVIEKVMVNAKLDDSHFSKPEIEVASSAK
;
A
#
# COMPACT_ATOMS: atom_id res chain seq x y z
N MET A 1 -83.54 37.42 -55.28
CA MET A 1 -82.47 38.19 -55.92
C MET A 1 -81.11 37.48 -55.55
N PHE A 2 -80.49 37.06 -56.63
CA PHE A 2 -79.21 36.37 -56.65
C PHE A 2 -78.08 37.20 -56.10
N ARG A 3 -77.16 36.56 -55.31
CA ARG A 3 -75.76 36.87 -55.41
C ARG A 3 -74.88 35.65 -54.96
N MET A 4 -74.21 35.17 -55.92
CA MET A 4 -73.18 34.18 -55.98
C MET A 4 -71.91 34.69 -55.29
N THR A 5 -71.32 33.96 -54.41
CA THR A 5 -69.98 34.26 -53.92
C THR A 5 -69.08 32.99 -53.95
N LEU A 6 -67.98 33.18 -54.61
CA LEU A 6 -66.93 32.27 -55.04
C LEU A 6 -66.16 31.66 -53.86
N ALA A 7 -66.00 30.36 -53.90
CA ALA A 7 -65.10 29.65 -52.92
C ALA A 7 -63.67 29.67 -53.46
N ILE A 8 -62.75 30.18 -52.68
CA ILE A 8 -61.30 30.07 -52.91
C ILE A 8 -60.77 28.97 -52.01
N CYS A 9 -60.34 27.85 -52.64
CA CYS A 9 -59.57 26.80 -51.95
C CYS A 9 -58.11 27.27 -51.69
N GLY A 10 -57.80 27.49 -50.45
CA GLY A 10 -56.40 27.68 -50.02
C GLY A 10 -55.83 26.36 -49.62
N PHE A 11 -54.80 25.89 -50.34
CA PHE A 11 -53.99 24.75 -49.97
C PHE A 11 -53.11 25.15 -48.82
N LEU A 12 -53.34 24.56 -47.65
CA LEU A 12 -52.40 24.63 -46.49
C LEU A 12 -51.40 23.50 -46.62
N THR A 13 -50.18 23.82 -47.03
CA THR A 13 -49.05 22.89 -46.95
C THR A 13 -48.49 22.82 -45.47
N LEU A 14 -48.78 21.70 -44.79
CA LEU A 14 -48.16 21.41 -43.53
C LEU A 14 -46.66 21.07 -43.78
N GLY A 15 -45.75 21.98 -43.43
CA GLY A 15 -44.35 21.74 -43.36
C GLY A 15 -44.04 20.92 -42.10
N VAL A 16 -43.75 19.64 -42.27
CA VAL A 16 -43.21 18.79 -41.19
C VAL A 16 -41.76 19.17 -41.00
N SER A 17 -41.46 19.97 -39.97
CA SER A 17 -40.09 20.21 -39.51
C SER A 17 -39.60 18.97 -38.81
N LEU A 18 -38.71 18.20 -39.44
CA LEU A 18 -37.95 17.15 -38.80
C LEU A 18 -36.98 17.82 -37.83
N VAL A 19 -37.31 17.83 -36.55
CA VAL A 19 -36.34 18.12 -35.47
C VAL A 19 -35.45 16.91 -35.37
N ALA A 20 -34.23 16.98 -35.90
CA ALA A 20 -33.17 16.02 -35.62
C ALA A 20 -32.83 16.13 -34.14
N ALA A 21 -33.31 15.18 -33.33
CA ALA A 21 -32.83 15.00 -32.01
C ALA A 21 -31.34 14.62 -32.15
N ALA A 22 -30.47 15.57 -31.81
CA ALA A 22 -29.08 15.25 -31.61
C ALA A 22 -29.00 14.30 -30.40
N ASP A 23 -28.72 13.02 -30.66
CA ASP A 23 -28.29 12.07 -29.63
C ASP A 23 -27.03 12.61 -29.02
N THR A 24 -27.16 13.42 -27.98
CA THR A 24 -26.10 13.67 -27.02
C THR A 24 -26.01 12.42 -26.15
N SER A 25 -25.41 11.36 -26.70
CA SER A 25 -24.79 10.31 -25.85
C SER A 25 -23.86 11.07 -24.93
N PRO A 26 -23.99 10.90 -23.57
CA PRO A 26 -23.01 11.48 -22.66
C PRO A 26 -21.69 10.83 -23.03
N SER A 27 -20.79 11.62 -23.63
CA SER A 27 -19.39 11.26 -23.73
C SER A 27 -18.98 10.89 -22.31
N SER A 28 -18.74 9.62 -22.03
CA SER A 28 -18.19 9.20 -20.76
C SER A 28 -16.80 9.82 -20.69
N SER A 29 -16.75 11.04 -20.15
CA SER A 29 -15.50 11.76 -19.95
C SER A 29 -14.62 10.85 -19.08
N LYS A 30 -13.55 10.35 -19.66
CA LYS A 30 -12.58 9.56 -18.92
C LYS A 30 -12.11 10.41 -17.75
N LEU A 31 -12.24 9.87 -16.52
CA LEU A 31 -11.81 10.57 -15.33
C LEU A 31 -10.32 10.93 -15.44
N THR A 32 -9.98 12.12 -15.01
CA THR A 32 -8.59 12.54 -14.85
C THR A 32 -7.96 11.88 -13.64
N ALA A 33 -6.64 11.82 -13.57
CA ALA A 33 -5.92 11.31 -12.39
C ALA A 33 -6.32 12.05 -11.10
N ALA A 34 -6.47 13.36 -11.16
CA ALA A 34 -6.90 14.17 -10.02
C ALA A 34 -8.31 13.79 -9.54
N GLU A 35 -9.28 13.66 -10.44
CA GLU A 35 -10.64 13.25 -10.08
C GLU A 35 -10.69 11.84 -9.50
N ILE A 36 -9.85 10.91 -9.97
CA ILE A 36 -9.74 9.57 -9.39
C ILE A 36 -9.19 9.66 -7.95
N VAL A 37 -8.15 10.45 -7.73
CA VAL A 37 -7.60 10.67 -6.38
C VAL A 37 -8.62 11.34 -5.47
N ASP A 38 -9.34 12.36 -5.93
CA ASP A 38 -10.37 13.03 -5.12
C ASP A 38 -11.47 12.05 -4.68
N ARG A 39 -11.90 11.17 -5.58
CA ARG A 39 -12.86 10.10 -5.25
C ARG A 39 -12.28 9.06 -4.30
N ASN A 40 -11.00 8.69 -4.46
CA ASN A 40 -10.33 7.82 -3.52
C ASN A 40 -10.27 8.44 -2.12
N VAL A 41 -9.85 9.70 -2.02
CA VAL A 41 -9.81 10.44 -0.75
C VAL A 41 -11.20 10.48 -0.10
N ALA A 42 -12.25 10.75 -0.87
CA ALA A 42 -13.63 10.73 -0.39
C ALA A 42 -14.06 9.33 0.09
N ALA A 43 -13.75 8.27 -0.68
CA ALA A 43 -14.04 6.88 -0.33
C ALA A 43 -13.32 6.45 0.95
N ARG A 44 -12.12 6.96 1.20
CA ARG A 44 -11.34 6.69 2.42
C ARG A 44 -11.81 7.44 3.66
N GLY A 45 -12.86 8.26 3.58
CA GLY A 45 -13.41 9.02 4.70
C GLY A 45 -13.25 10.54 4.58
N GLY A 46 -12.61 11.01 3.52
CA GLY A 46 -12.45 12.42 3.19
C GLY A 46 -11.20 13.08 3.76
N LEU A 47 -10.77 14.11 3.07
CA LEU A 47 -9.52 14.81 3.36
C LEU A 47 -9.45 15.38 4.78
N GLN A 48 -10.54 15.95 5.26
CA GLN A 48 -10.58 16.59 6.60
C GLN A 48 -10.45 15.55 7.71
N ALA A 49 -11.10 14.39 7.57
CA ALA A 49 -10.97 13.30 8.52
C ALA A 49 -9.52 12.81 8.62
N TRP A 50 -8.85 12.60 7.48
CA TRP A 50 -7.44 12.23 7.46
C TRP A 50 -6.51 13.30 8.05
N ARG A 51 -6.74 14.57 7.77
CA ARG A 51 -5.96 15.68 8.37
C ARG A 51 -6.13 15.78 9.88
N ALA A 52 -7.27 15.37 10.42
CA ALA A 52 -7.52 15.36 11.85
C ALA A 52 -6.80 14.20 12.59
N VAL A 53 -6.32 13.17 11.88
CA VAL A 53 -5.56 12.07 12.49
C VAL A 53 -4.18 12.56 12.91
N GLN A 54 -3.89 12.48 14.19
CA GLN A 54 -2.57 12.81 14.76
C GLN A 54 -1.75 11.57 15.06
N THR A 55 -2.43 10.50 15.49
CA THR A 55 -1.81 9.21 15.80
C THR A 55 -2.68 8.06 15.28
N MET A 56 -2.04 6.94 14.97
CA MET A 56 -2.71 5.69 14.61
C MET A 56 -1.95 4.52 15.22
N SER A 57 -2.65 3.61 15.86
CA SER A 57 -2.09 2.36 16.38
C SER A 57 -2.81 1.19 15.70
N LEU A 58 -2.04 0.29 15.13
CA LEU A 58 -2.48 -0.93 14.45
C LEU A 58 -1.93 -2.13 15.21
N MET A 59 -2.78 -3.05 15.59
CA MET A 59 -2.40 -4.30 16.26
C MET A 59 -2.90 -5.47 15.43
N GLY A 60 -2.12 -6.53 15.34
CA GLY A 60 -2.52 -7.67 14.55
C GLY A 60 -1.46 -8.77 14.49
N LYS A 61 -1.52 -9.54 13.41
CA LYS A 61 -0.61 -10.66 13.16
C LYS A 61 -0.02 -10.58 11.76
N LEU A 62 1.28 -10.81 11.68
CA LEU A 62 2.03 -10.90 10.44
C LEU A 62 2.34 -12.38 10.16
N GLY A 63 1.89 -12.91 9.04
CA GLY A 63 2.30 -14.22 8.55
C GLY A 63 3.77 -14.18 8.13
N ALA A 64 4.57 -15.06 8.73
CA ALA A 64 6.00 -15.19 8.44
C ALA A 64 6.38 -16.66 8.25
N GLY A 65 7.33 -16.92 7.37
CA GLY A 65 7.71 -18.29 7.02
C GLY A 65 7.05 -18.77 5.74
N GLY A 66 6.80 -20.07 5.62
CA GLY A 66 6.21 -20.69 4.40
C GLY A 66 7.11 -20.63 3.18
N ASN A 67 8.17 -19.85 3.20
CA ASN A 67 9.09 -19.65 2.08
C ASN A 67 10.48 -20.18 2.42
N ARG A 68 10.99 -21.13 1.62
CA ARG A 68 12.33 -21.73 1.78
C ARG A 68 13.46 -20.87 1.20
N ARG A 69 13.17 -19.81 0.48
CA ARG A 69 14.17 -18.99 -0.21
C ARG A 69 14.88 -18.04 0.74
N SER A 70 16.19 -17.88 0.58
CA SER A 70 16.98 -16.98 1.40
C SER A 70 16.79 -15.53 0.99
N THR A 71 16.55 -14.65 1.97
CA THR A 71 16.53 -13.19 1.76
C THR A 71 17.94 -12.57 1.94
N ILE A 72 18.89 -13.34 2.43
CA ILE A 72 20.27 -12.89 2.69
C ILE A 72 21.19 -13.63 1.71
N PRO A 73 22.00 -12.93 0.89
CA PRO A 73 23.06 -13.59 0.13
C PRO A 73 24.03 -14.20 1.12
N MET A 74 24.14 -15.53 1.15
CA MET A 74 25.20 -16.17 1.92
C MET A 74 26.51 -16.03 1.14
N PRO A 75 27.56 -15.42 1.72
CA PRO A 75 28.90 -15.55 1.16
C PRO A 75 29.27 -17.02 1.19
N LEU A 76 29.55 -17.58 0.01
CA LEU A 76 30.05 -18.96 -0.07
C LEU A 76 31.49 -18.99 0.48
N PRO A 77 31.77 -19.70 1.58
CA PRO A 77 33.12 -19.88 2.02
C PRO A 77 33.87 -20.74 0.98
N GLY A 78 34.90 -20.17 0.37
CA GLY A 78 35.88 -20.96 -0.37
C GLY A 78 35.47 -21.56 -1.69
N GLY A 79 34.56 -20.91 -2.45
CA GLY A 79 34.32 -21.27 -3.87
C GLY A 79 33.69 -22.65 -4.11
N ARG A 80 33.27 -23.39 -3.11
CA ARG A 80 32.47 -24.60 -3.24
C ARG A 80 31.01 -24.23 -3.38
N ARG A 81 30.33 -24.73 -4.41
CA ARG A 81 28.88 -24.67 -4.50
C ARG A 81 28.31 -25.42 -3.32
N ALA A 82 27.75 -24.70 -2.34
CA ALA A 82 26.93 -25.34 -1.33
C ALA A 82 25.78 -26.07 -2.03
N SER A 83 25.60 -27.35 -1.74
CA SER A 83 24.41 -28.06 -2.18
C SER A 83 23.19 -27.43 -1.50
N GLN A 84 22.03 -27.45 -2.15
CA GLN A 84 20.77 -26.95 -1.56
C GLN A 84 20.44 -27.62 -0.20
N GLN A 85 21.09 -28.74 0.12
CA GLN A 85 20.95 -29.49 1.37
C GLN A 85 21.77 -28.90 2.54
N ASP A 86 22.77 -28.05 2.25
CA ASP A 86 23.65 -27.46 3.28
C ASP A 86 23.14 -26.09 3.80
N LEU A 87 22.04 -25.59 3.23
CA LEU A 87 21.42 -24.37 3.69
C LEU A 87 20.50 -24.66 4.89
N PRO A 88 20.52 -23.82 5.95
CA PRO A 88 19.58 -23.99 7.05
C PRO A 88 18.17 -24.04 6.51
N GLN A 89 17.50 -25.17 6.67
CA GLN A 89 16.11 -25.31 6.24
C GLN A 89 15.26 -24.37 7.08
N ARG A 90 14.69 -23.34 6.44
CA ARG A 90 13.66 -22.53 7.08
C ARG A 90 12.43 -23.41 7.29
N SER A 91 11.74 -23.18 8.40
CA SER A 91 10.44 -23.80 8.63
C SER A 91 9.52 -23.52 7.43
N VAL A 92 8.93 -24.61 6.92
CA VAL A 92 7.91 -24.54 5.83
C VAL A 92 6.58 -24.05 6.39
N GLU A 93 6.44 -24.06 7.71
CA GLU A 93 5.24 -23.67 8.41
C GLU A 93 5.17 -22.15 8.53
N GLU A 94 4.02 -21.59 8.14
CA GLU A 94 3.73 -20.18 8.35
C GLU A 94 3.46 -19.95 9.85
N VAL A 95 4.18 -19.02 10.42
CA VAL A 95 4.03 -18.60 11.82
C VAL A 95 3.36 -17.24 11.85
N GLN A 96 2.34 -17.10 12.70
CA GLN A 96 1.66 -15.83 12.92
C GLN A 96 2.35 -15.05 14.02
N LEU A 97 2.99 -13.95 13.67
CA LEU A 97 3.75 -13.09 14.58
C LEU A 97 2.89 -11.91 15.03
N PRO A 98 2.54 -11.80 16.32
CA PRO A 98 1.87 -10.61 16.81
C PRO A 98 2.72 -9.37 16.60
N PHE A 99 2.08 -8.29 16.14
CA PHE A 99 2.74 -7.00 15.97
C PHE A 99 1.89 -5.86 16.52
N VAL A 100 2.58 -4.77 16.85
CA VAL A 100 2.01 -3.45 17.11
C VAL A 100 2.76 -2.45 16.23
N MET A 101 2.01 -1.65 15.48
CA MET A 101 2.55 -0.53 14.72
C MET A 101 1.87 0.75 15.19
N GLU A 102 2.66 1.71 15.62
CA GLU A 102 2.20 3.00 16.07
C GLU A 102 2.84 4.11 15.25
N MET A 103 2.00 5.02 14.82
CA MET A 103 2.41 6.16 14.00
C MET A 103 1.93 7.46 14.61
N LYS A 104 2.74 8.51 14.50
CA LYS A 104 2.42 9.85 14.97
C LYS A 104 2.95 10.90 14.01
N ARG A 105 2.15 11.92 13.72
CA ARG A 105 2.62 13.06 12.93
C ARG A 105 3.76 13.81 13.61
N PRO A 106 4.70 14.37 12.83
CA PRO A 106 4.66 14.43 11.37
C PRO A 106 5.13 13.16 10.65
N ARG A 107 5.94 12.30 11.21
CA ARG A 107 6.48 11.07 10.59
C ARG A 107 7.19 10.20 11.60
N LYS A 108 6.57 9.97 12.74
CA LYS A 108 7.12 9.06 13.75
C LYS A 108 6.46 7.71 13.58
N MET A 109 7.24 6.66 13.75
CA MET A 109 6.76 5.28 13.66
C MET A 109 7.50 4.40 14.65
N ARG A 110 6.76 3.51 15.31
CA ARG A 110 7.28 2.42 16.13
C ARG A 110 6.60 1.12 15.69
N VAL A 111 7.40 0.10 15.47
CA VAL A 111 6.92 -1.25 15.15
C VAL A 111 7.52 -2.22 16.14
N GLU A 112 6.67 -3.00 16.78
CA GLU A 112 7.05 -4.12 17.63
C GLU A 112 6.58 -5.43 17.01
N LEU A 113 7.44 -6.43 16.99
CA LEU A 113 7.15 -7.75 16.46
C LEU A 113 7.57 -8.80 17.49
N GLN A 114 6.63 -9.65 17.86
CA GLN A 114 6.86 -10.69 18.86
C GLN A 114 7.22 -12.01 18.19
N PHE A 115 8.30 -12.63 18.66
CA PHE A 115 8.75 -13.94 18.19
C PHE A 115 9.48 -14.69 19.29
N ASN A 116 9.05 -15.91 19.61
CA ASN A 116 9.66 -16.79 20.61
C ASN A 116 9.92 -16.10 21.97
N GLY A 117 8.93 -15.36 22.48
CA GLY A 117 9.02 -14.66 23.75
C GLY A 117 9.95 -13.44 23.75
N LYS A 118 10.46 -13.04 22.59
CA LYS A 118 11.27 -11.83 22.41
C LYS A 118 10.55 -10.82 21.55
N THR A 119 10.79 -9.53 21.79
CA THR A 119 10.20 -8.43 21.02
C THR A 119 11.29 -7.73 20.21
N ALA A 120 11.16 -7.77 18.88
CA ALA A 120 11.94 -6.89 18.02
C ALA A 120 11.27 -5.53 17.97
N VAL A 121 12.08 -4.47 17.97
CA VAL A 121 11.59 -3.08 17.96
C VAL A 121 12.27 -2.34 16.84
N GLN A 122 11.49 -1.59 16.08
CA GLN A 122 11.95 -0.63 15.09
C GLN A 122 11.31 0.71 15.40
N VAL A 123 12.11 1.76 15.46
CA VAL A 123 11.64 3.12 15.76
C VAL A 123 12.21 4.09 14.76
N TYR A 124 11.38 5.02 14.31
CA TYR A 124 11.78 6.19 13.54
C TYR A 124 11.14 7.43 14.15
N ASP A 125 11.95 8.42 14.55
CA ASP A 125 11.50 9.62 15.26
C ASP A 125 11.14 10.79 14.33
N GLY A 126 11.25 10.58 13.02
CA GLY A 126 11.08 11.60 11.99
C GLY A 126 12.40 12.06 11.36
N ALA A 127 13.53 11.76 11.98
CA ALA A 127 14.88 12.06 11.49
C ALA A 127 15.84 10.88 11.62
N ASN A 128 15.81 10.19 12.75
CA ASN A 128 16.69 9.08 13.09
C ASN A 128 15.88 7.80 13.25
N GLY A 129 16.53 6.67 13.05
CA GLY A 129 15.90 5.37 13.26
C GLY A 129 16.80 4.40 14.00
N TRP A 130 16.17 3.50 14.74
CA TRP A 130 16.84 2.46 15.52
C TRP A 130 16.10 1.14 15.42
N LYS A 131 16.84 0.05 15.59
CA LYS A 131 16.33 -1.31 15.59
C LYS A 131 16.95 -2.15 16.68
N LEU A 132 16.12 -2.96 17.33
CA LEU A 132 16.50 -4.01 18.26
C LEU A 132 15.97 -5.35 17.70
N ARG A 133 16.85 -6.33 17.51
CA ARG A 133 16.50 -7.62 16.89
C ARG A 133 17.02 -8.79 17.74
N PRO A 134 16.46 -9.03 18.92
CA PRO A 134 17.01 -9.98 19.88
C PRO A 134 16.97 -11.44 19.41
N PHE A 135 16.08 -11.79 18.47
CA PHE A 135 15.98 -13.13 17.89
C PHE A 135 17.12 -13.47 16.91
N LEU A 136 17.94 -12.50 16.49
CA LEU A 136 19.15 -12.69 15.70
C LEU A 136 20.41 -12.72 16.56
N ASN A 137 20.27 -12.99 17.86
CA ASN A 137 21.31 -12.89 18.88
C ASN A 137 21.97 -11.49 18.95
N ARG A 138 21.22 -10.44 18.56
CA ARG A 138 21.65 -9.04 18.53
C ARG A 138 20.89 -8.27 19.61
N ASN A 139 21.30 -8.41 20.85
CA ASN A 139 20.70 -7.74 22.00
C ASN A 139 21.24 -6.31 22.18
N VAL A 140 21.48 -5.62 21.08
CA VAL A 140 21.94 -4.23 21.07
C VAL A 140 21.03 -3.40 20.17
N VAL A 141 20.85 -2.13 20.52
CA VAL A 141 20.14 -1.18 19.68
C VAL A 141 21.10 -0.65 18.64
N GLU A 142 20.80 -0.95 17.38
CA GLU A 142 21.56 -0.50 16.22
C GLU A 142 20.87 0.69 15.57
N PRO A 143 21.60 1.73 15.11
CA PRO A 143 21.00 2.77 14.28
C PRO A 143 20.62 2.20 12.91
N TYR A 144 19.67 2.84 12.24
CA TYR A 144 19.36 2.54 10.85
C TYR A 144 20.53 2.90 9.94
N SER A 145 20.71 2.12 8.88
CA SER A 145 21.50 2.55 7.71
C SER A 145 20.75 3.65 6.96
N THR A 146 21.41 4.31 6.01
CA THR A 146 20.79 5.33 5.16
C THR A 146 19.58 4.78 4.42
N ASP A 147 19.66 3.55 3.88
CA ASP A 147 18.57 2.93 3.14
C ASP A 147 17.40 2.56 4.06
N GLU A 148 17.69 2.06 5.27
CA GLU A 148 16.66 1.77 6.28
C GLU A 148 15.96 3.05 6.74
N ALA A 149 16.67 4.14 6.94
CA ALA A 149 16.11 5.43 7.31
C ALA A 149 15.23 6.00 6.17
N LYS A 150 15.68 5.90 4.91
CA LYS A 150 14.88 6.29 3.76
C LYS A 150 13.57 5.51 3.70
N LEU A 151 13.64 4.19 3.87
CA LEU A 151 12.46 3.32 3.87
C LEU A 151 11.51 3.64 5.02
N ALA A 152 12.04 3.79 6.24
CA ALA A 152 11.24 4.14 7.41
C ALA A 152 10.54 5.51 7.25
N SER A 153 11.21 6.50 6.68
CA SER A 153 10.62 7.81 6.37
C SER A 153 9.44 7.71 5.40
N MET A 154 9.45 6.78 4.46
CA MET A 154 8.34 6.54 3.54
C MET A 154 7.18 5.82 4.25
N GLN A 155 7.50 4.79 5.05
CA GLN A 155 6.52 3.99 5.79
C GLN A 155 5.84 4.76 6.93
N ALA A 156 6.54 5.75 7.52
CA ALA A 156 6.01 6.60 8.57
C ALA A 156 5.02 7.67 8.07
N ASP A 157 4.67 7.67 6.78
CA ASP A 157 3.62 8.52 6.24
C ASP A 157 2.24 7.92 6.57
N LEU A 158 1.66 8.40 7.65
CA LEU A 158 0.41 7.89 8.23
C LEU A 158 -0.76 7.90 7.24
N ASP A 159 -0.80 8.87 6.34
CA ASP A 159 -1.89 9.05 5.37
C ASP A 159 -1.75 8.17 4.13
N GLY A 160 -0.56 7.64 3.89
CA GLY A 160 -0.21 7.01 2.62
C GLY A 160 0.02 8.03 1.50
N HIS A 161 0.11 7.56 0.27
CA HIS A 161 0.62 8.36 -0.85
C HIS A 161 -0.37 9.33 -1.48
N LEU A 162 -1.69 9.07 -1.36
CA LEU A 162 -2.73 9.80 -2.09
C LEU A 162 -3.32 10.98 -1.31
N ILE A 163 -3.38 10.89 0.03
CA ILE A 163 -3.86 11.99 0.86
C ILE A 163 -2.83 13.13 0.80
N ASP A 164 -3.28 14.33 0.48
CA ASP A 164 -2.44 15.52 0.34
C ASP A 164 -1.24 15.34 -0.60
N TYR A 165 -1.38 14.51 -1.63
CA TYR A 165 -0.28 14.11 -2.52
C TYR A 165 0.49 15.29 -3.11
N ALA A 166 -0.21 16.33 -3.55
CA ALA A 166 0.40 17.53 -4.13
C ALA A 166 1.25 18.32 -3.10
N ALA A 167 0.75 18.44 -1.85
CA ALA A 167 1.48 19.07 -0.76
C ALA A 167 2.73 18.26 -0.36
N LYS A 168 2.70 16.93 -0.55
CA LYS A 168 3.85 16.04 -0.36
C LYS A 168 4.86 16.10 -1.50
N GLY A 169 4.55 16.84 -2.57
CA GLY A 169 5.39 16.96 -3.77
C GLY A 169 5.30 15.76 -4.70
N THR A 170 4.23 14.95 -4.57
CA THR A 170 3.94 13.82 -5.46
C THR A 170 3.17 14.32 -6.68
N ARG A 171 3.53 13.82 -7.88
CA ARG A 171 2.76 14.00 -9.10
C ARG A 171 2.01 12.72 -9.40
N VAL A 172 0.78 12.83 -9.86
CA VAL A 172 -0.09 11.68 -10.18
C VAL A 172 -0.52 11.75 -11.63
N GLU A 173 -0.36 10.65 -12.34
CA GLU A 173 -0.72 10.49 -13.75
C GLU A 173 -1.57 9.22 -13.90
N LEU A 174 -2.60 9.27 -14.75
CA LEU A 174 -3.37 8.08 -15.10
C LEU A 174 -2.57 7.28 -16.15
N ALA A 175 -2.07 6.13 -15.75
CA ALA A 175 -1.30 5.24 -16.62
C ALA A 175 -2.20 4.33 -17.48
N GLY A 176 -3.46 4.11 -17.06
CA GLY A 176 -4.43 3.30 -17.81
C GLY A 176 -5.50 2.68 -16.92
N ILE A 177 -6.24 1.76 -17.51
CA ILE A 177 -7.21 0.90 -16.82
C ILE A 177 -6.71 -0.53 -16.97
N GLU A 178 -6.62 -1.25 -15.86
CA GLU A 178 -6.18 -2.65 -15.81
C GLU A 178 -7.16 -3.47 -14.96
N GLN A 179 -7.33 -4.74 -15.29
CA GLN A 179 -8.06 -5.66 -14.43
C GLN A 179 -7.15 -6.21 -13.34
N VAL A 180 -7.63 -6.15 -12.09
CA VAL A 180 -6.99 -6.74 -10.93
C VAL A 180 -8.01 -7.65 -10.25
N GLU A 181 -7.76 -8.95 -10.28
CA GLU A 181 -8.65 -9.96 -9.69
C GLU A 181 -10.11 -9.79 -10.16
N ASP A 182 -10.30 -9.75 -11.49
CA ASP A 182 -11.60 -9.61 -12.19
C ASP A 182 -12.35 -8.30 -11.93
N ARG A 183 -11.68 -7.28 -11.39
CA ARG A 183 -12.22 -5.93 -11.22
C ARG A 183 -11.46 -4.91 -12.06
N ASP A 184 -12.19 -4.01 -12.70
CA ASP A 184 -11.59 -2.88 -13.39
C ASP A 184 -10.99 -1.90 -12.39
N THR A 185 -9.76 -1.50 -12.64
CA THR A 185 -9.04 -0.56 -11.78
C THR A 185 -8.38 0.54 -12.60
N TYR A 186 -8.33 1.74 -12.04
CA TYR A 186 -7.51 2.82 -12.56
C TYR A 186 -6.07 2.63 -12.05
N LYS A 187 -5.12 2.46 -12.97
CA LYS A 187 -3.70 2.43 -12.64
C LYS A 187 -3.17 3.85 -12.60
N LEU A 188 -2.77 4.32 -11.45
CA LEU A 188 -2.13 5.61 -11.25
C LEU A 188 -0.63 5.44 -11.11
N LYS A 189 0.14 6.25 -11.84
CA LYS A 189 1.59 6.40 -11.64
C LYS A 189 1.84 7.60 -10.73
N LEU A 190 2.50 7.35 -9.62
CA LEU A 190 2.91 8.36 -8.67
C LEU A 190 4.41 8.61 -8.82
N THR A 191 4.80 9.85 -9.09
CA THR A 191 6.20 10.27 -9.04
C THR A 191 6.40 11.03 -7.73
N LEU A 192 7.11 10.41 -6.80
CA LEU A 192 7.36 10.95 -5.46
C LEU A 192 8.34 12.13 -5.51
N LYS A 193 8.39 12.93 -4.44
CA LYS A 193 9.35 14.04 -4.31
C LYS A 193 10.82 13.58 -4.47
N SER A 194 11.14 12.34 -4.11
CA SER A 194 12.47 11.74 -4.29
C SER A 194 12.83 11.47 -5.75
N GLY A 195 11.85 11.51 -6.67
CA GLY A 195 12.00 11.10 -8.07
C GLY A 195 11.63 9.63 -8.32
N ASP A 196 11.49 8.84 -7.26
CA ASP A 196 11.05 7.45 -7.37
C ASP A 196 9.62 7.39 -7.92
N ALA A 197 9.32 6.40 -8.77
CA ALA A 197 7.98 6.17 -9.30
C ALA A 197 7.41 4.86 -8.75
N ILE A 198 6.14 4.89 -8.36
CA ILE A 198 5.36 3.73 -7.92
C ILE A 198 4.00 3.74 -8.59
N HIS A 199 3.35 2.57 -8.68
CA HIS A 199 1.98 2.48 -9.17
C HIS A 199 1.01 2.08 -8.06
N VAL A 200 -0.20 2.65 -8.14
CA VAL A 200 -1.34 2.33 -7.26
C VAL A 200 -2.52 2.00 -8.15
N TRP A 201 -3.26 0.96 -7.81
CA TRP A 201 -4.49 0.56 -8.51
C TRP A 201 -5.70 0.88 -7.65
N ILE A 202 -6.60 1.67 -8.20
CA ILE A 202 -7.83 2.13 -7.55
C ILE A 202 -9.01 1.41 -8.20
N ASP A 203 -9.82 0.72 -7.42
CA ASP A 203 -11.02 0.05 -7.86
C ASP A 203 -11.99 1.04 -8.54
N ALA A 204 -12.47 0.72 -9.72
CA ALA A 204 -13.27 1.65 -10.53
C ALA A 204 -14.69 1.88 -9.98
N GLN A 205 -15.17 1.03 -9.06
CA GLN A 205 -16.49 1.13 -8.46
C GLN A 205 -16.45 1.76 -7.08
N THR A 206 -15.55 1.28 -6.21
CA THR A 206 -15.46 1.72 -4.82
C THR A 206 -14.52 2.88 -4.60
N PHE A 207 -13.61 3.14 -5.54
CA PHE A 207 -12.50 4.09 -5.45
C PHE A 207 -11.53 3.84 -4.28
N LEU A 208 -11.58 2.67 -3.65
CA LEU A 208 -10.58 2.25 -2.68
C LEU A 208 -9.36 1.64 -3.39
N GLU A 209 -8.21 1.67 -2.70
CA GLU A 209 -6.99 1.04 -3.22
C GLU A 209 -7.18 -0.48 -3.31
N THR A 210 -6.87 -1.08 -4.46
CA THR A 210 -6.84 -2.53 -4.63
C THR A 210 -5.45 -3.07 -4.33
N LYS A 211 -4.42 -2.44 -4.90
CA LYS A 211 -3.02 -2.78 -4.66
C LYS A 211 -2.09 -1.61 -4.91
N ILE A 212 -0.86 -1.75 -4.40
CA ILE A 212 0.25 -0.83 -4.63
C ILE A 212 1.53 -1.62 -4.93
N GLU A 213 2.44 -1.04 -5.69
CA GLU A 213 3.81 -1.53 -5.79
C GLU A 213 4.53 -1.34 -4.46
N GLY A 214 5.05 -2.44 -3.92
CA GLY A 214 5.86 -2.45 -2.70
C GLY A 214 7.35 -2.31 -2.99
N GLN A 215 8.15 -2.25 -1.93
CA GLN A 215 9.61 -2.25 -2.06
C GLN A 215 10.09 -3.60 -2.59
N PRO A 216 10.91 -3.63 -3.66
CA PRO A 216 11.45 -4.88 -4.18
C PRO A 216 12.21 -5.67 -3.10
N ARG A 217 12.06 -6.99 -3.11
CA ARG A 217 12.74 -7.90 -2.17
C ARG A 217 13.82 -8.70 -2.87
N ARG A 218 14.92 -8.90 -2.16
CA ARG A 218 15.98 -9.79 -2.62
C ARG A 218 15.71 -11.21 -2.13
N LEU A 219 15.55 -12.16 -3.07
CA LEU A 219 15.47 -13.60 -2.78
C LEU A 219 16.56 -14.31 -3.58
N ASP A 220 17.37 -15.16 -2.91
CA ASP A 220 18.46 -15.90 -3.54
C ASP A 220 19.38 -15.04 -4.43
N GLY A 221 19.69 -13.82 -3.95
CA GLY A 221 20.53 -12.87 -4.69
C GLY A 221 19.82 -12.06 -5.79
N THR A 222 18.58 -12.39 -6.13
CA THR A 222 17.79 -11.73 -7.19
C THR A 222 16.79 -10.73 -6.59
N MET A 223 16.65 -9.56 -7.23
CA MET A 223 15.64 -8.59 -6.85
C MET A 223 14.31 -8.93 -7.50
N HIS A 224 13.26 -9.00 -6.69
CA HIS A 224 11.91 -9.34 -7.12
C HIS A 224 10.98 -8.16 -6.92
N PRO A 225 10.11 -7.84 -7.88
CA PRO A 225 9.03 -6.89 -7.67
C PRO A 225 8.08 -7.38 -6.57
N VAL A 226 7.48 -6.45 -5.87
CA VAL A 226 6.53 -6.72 -4.80
C VAL A 226 5.25 -5.97 -5.06
N GLU A 227 4.13 -6.61 -4.82
CA GLU A 227 2.81 -5.99 -4.78
C GLU A 227 2.19 -6.20 -3.41
N ILE A 228 1.50 -5.18 -2.91
CA ILE A 228 0.75 -5.23 -1.64
C ILE A 228 -0.71 -5.00 -1.98
N TYR A 229 -1.54 -6.00 -1.73
CA TYR A 229 -2.99 -5.97 -1.93
C TYR A 229 -3.67 -5.54 -0.65
N TYR A 230 -4.62 -4.61 -0.76
CA TYR A 230 -5.45 -4.12 0.33
C TYR A 230 -6.80 -4.82 0.30
N ARG A 231 -7.22 -5.37 1.43
CA ARG A 231 -8.46 -6.12 1.52
C ARG A 231 -9.20 -5.79 2.81
N ASP A 232 -10.49 -6.14 2.83
CA ASP A 232 -11.33 -6.06 4.02
C ASP A 232 -11.30 -4.65 4.65
N PHE A 233 -11.67 -3.65 3.84
CA PHE A 233 -11.80 -2.29 4.34
C PHE A 233 -12.95 -2.20 5.34
N ARG A 234 -12.65 -1.63 6.50
CA ARG A 234 -13.62 -1.42 7.58
C ARG A 234 -13.63 0.02 8.05
N PRO A 235 -14.80 0.54 8.45
CA PRO A 235 -14.90 1.88 8.99
C PRO A 235 -14.33 1.94 10.42
N VAL A 236 -13.44 2.92 10.67
CA VAL A 236 -12.89 3.23 11.99
C VAL A 236 -12.85 4.74 12.12
N ASP A 237 -13.60 5.31 13.04
CA ASP A 237 -13.68 6.76 13.30
C ASP A 237 -13.91 7.59 12.01
N GLY A 238 -14.75 7.09 11.10
CA GLY A 238 -15.07 7.72 9.82
C GLY A 238 -14.06 7.47 8.70
N LEU A 239 -12.96 6.77 8.96
CA LEU A 239 -11.96 6.39 7.97
C LEU A 239 -12.22 4.97 7.47
N GLN A 240 -11.89 4.68 6.20
CA GLN A 240 -11.85 3.33 5.66
C GLN A 240 -10.42 2.79 5.76
N ILE A 241 -10.22 1.77 6.58
CA ILE A 241 -8.91 1.16 6.87
C ILE A 241 -8.91 -0.29 6.37
N PRO A 242 -7.91 -0.72 5.59
CA PRO A 242 -7.78 -2.12 5.20
C PRO A 242 -7.35 -2.97 6.41
N TYR A 243 -8.05 -4.08 6.65
CA TYR A 243 -7.76 -4.99 7.76
C TYR A 243 -6.92 -6.19 7.34
N VAL A 244 -6.74 -6.39 6.04
CA VAL A 244 -5.85 -7.42 5.51
C VAL A 244 -4.96 -6.81 4.44
N LEU A 245 -3.64 -6.97 4.62
CA LEU A 245 -2.64 -6.69 3.61
C LEU A 245 -2.03 -8.01 3.15
N GLU A 246 -2.03 -8.25 1.84
CA GLU A 246 -1.43 -9.44 1.25
C GLU A 246 -0.25 -9.01 0.39
N THR A 247 0.95 -9.37 0.84
CA THR A 247 2.20 -9.05 0.13
C THR A 247 2.58 -10.20 -0.78
N ARG A 248 2.67 -9.94 -2.07
CA ARG A 248 3.09 -10.89 -3.11
C ARG A 248 4.46 -10.50 -3.65
N VAL A 249 5.41 -11.41 -3.55
CA VAL A 249 6.71 -11.29 -4.23
C VAL A 249 6.56 -11.92 -5.60
N LEU A 250 6.70 -11.12 -6.64
CA LEU A 250 6.45 -11.56 -8.01
C LEU A 250 7.65 -12.34 -8.55
N PRO A 251 7.41 -13.42 -9.31
CA PRO A 251 8.49 -14.14 -9.96
C PRO A 251 9.13 -13.29 -11.05
N VAL A 252 10.42 -13.51 -11.28
CA VAL A 252 11.18 -12.94 -12.41
C VAL A 252 11.37 -13.99 -13.49
N ALA A 253 11.65 -13.55 -14.72
CA ALA A 253 11.84 -14.48 -15.82
C ALA A 253 13.00 -15.45 -15.57
N GLN A 254 14.07 -14.95 -14.95
CA GLN A 254 15.26 -15.73 -14.63
C GLN A 254 15.91 -15.20 -13.36
N THR A 255 16.35 -16.09 -12.46
CA THR A 255 17.10 -15.73 -11.26
C THR A 255 18.54 -15.36 -11.60
N ALA A 256 19.26 -14.74 -10.66
CA ALA A 256 20.69 -14.42 -10.80
C ALA A 256 21.57 -15.65 -11.08
N LEU A 257 21.10 -16.85 -10.71
CA LEU A 257 21.79 -18.12 -10.95
C LEU A 257 21.39 -18.78 -12.29
N GLY A 258 20.53 -18.14 -13.08
CA GLY A 258 20.10 -18.65 -14.39
C GLY A 258 18.97 -19.68 -14.34
N PHE A 259 18.38 -19.93 -13.18
CA PHE A 259 17.26 -20.87 -13.04
C PHE A 259 15.91 -20.19 -13.27
N LYS A 260 14.92 -20.97 -13.71
CA LYS A 260 13.53 -20.52 -13.73
C LYS A 260 13.09 -20.20 -12.29
N ASP A 261 12.52 -19.03 -12.14
CA ASP A 261 12.02 -18.62 -10.82
C ASP A 261 10.75 -19.37 -10.42
N THR A 262 10.60 -19.61 -9.14
CA THR A 262 9.40 -20.25 -8.57
C THR A 262 8.64 -19.28 -7.71
N PRO A 263 7.30 -19.22 -7.85
CA PRO A 263 6.46 -18.38 -6.98
C PRO A 263 6.66 -18.72 -5.51
N VAL A 264 6.61 -17.72 -4.65
CA VAL A 264 6.55 -17.89 -3.19
C VAL A 264 5.13 -17.60 -2.70
N PRO A 265 4.68 -18.25 -1.62
CA PRO A 265 3.37 -17.97 -1.03
C PRO A 265 3.26 -16.50 -0.63
N PRO A 266 2.07 -15.90 -0.79
CA PRO A 266 1.81 -14.55 -0.29
C PRO A 266 1.94 -14.48 1.23
N GLU A 267 2.50 -13.39 1.73
CA GLU A 267 2.53 -13.09 3.18
C GLU A 267 1.28 -12.27 3.53
N ARG A 268 0.58 -12.65 4.58
CA ARG A 268 -0.62 -11.94 5.04
C ARG A 268 -0.37 -11.23 6.36
N THR A 269 -0.68 -9.95 6.39
CA THR A 269 -0.79 -9.16 7.61
C THR A 269 -2.27 -8.97 7.90
N VAL A 270 -2.72 -9.43 9.05
CA VAL A 270 -4.11 -9.28 9.52
C VAL A 270 -4.13 -8.29 10.66
N ILE A 271 -4.83 -7.18 10.46
CA ILE A 271 -5.05 -6.16 11.49
C ILE A 271 -6.27 -6.61 12.31
N GLU A 272 -6.12 -6.69 13.62
CA GLU A 272 -7.18 -7.10 14.54
C GLU A 272 -7.81 -5.89 15.23
N LYS A 273 -7.01 -4.83 15.45
CA LYS A 273 -7.46 -3.60 16.12
C LYS A 273 -6.79 -2.38 15.54
N VAL A 274 -7.57 -1.33 15.36
CA VAL A 274 -7.11 0.01 14.97
C VAL A 274 -7.58 1.01 16.02
N MET A 275 -6.71 1.92 16.42
CA MET A 275 -7.05 3.06 17.28
C MET A 275 -6.55 4.34 16.59
N VAL A 276 -7.47 5.27 16.41
CA VAL A 276 -7.19 6.60 15.83
C VAL A 276 -7.11 7.61 16.96
N ASN A 277 -6.14 8.52 16.89
CA ASN A 277 -5.90 9.57 17.87
C ASN A 277 -5.69 9.07 19.31
N ALA A 278 -5.11 7.85 19.45
CA ALA A 278 -4.65 7.37 20.76
C ALA A 278 -3.56 8.29 21.31
N LYS A 279 -3.56 8.47 22.64
CA LYS A 279 -2.53 9.27 23.31
C LYS A 279 -1.19 8.54 23.27
N LEU A 280 -0.25 9.06 22.48
CA LEU A 280 1.11 8.54 22.35
C LEU A 280 2.10 9.66 22.68
N ASP A 281 2.93 9.42 23.69
CA ASP A 281 3.97 10.39 24.09
C ASP A 281 5.15 10.33 23.09
N ASP A 282 5.86 11.44 22.96
CA ASP A 282 6.99 11.54 22.03
C ASP A 282 8.16 10.65 22.41
N SER A 283 8.36 10.41 23.72
CA SER A 283 9.36 9.47 24.25
C SER A 283 9.16 8.03 23.74
N HIS A 284 7.93 7.67 23.38
CA HIS A 284 7.60 6.36 22.80
C HIS A 284 8.31 6.13 21.45
N PHE A 285 8.62 7.19 20.73
CA PHE A 285 9.33 7.17 19.45
C PHE A 285 10.82 7.49 19.58
N SER A 286 11.38 7.46 20.79
CA SER A 286 12.81 7.63 21.02
C SER A 286 13.58 6.32 20.86
N LYS A 287 14.90 6.40 20.89
CA LYS A 287 15.78 5.23 20.86
C LYS A 287 15.36 4.22 21.95
N PRO A 288 15.09 2.95 21.59
CA PRO A 288 14.68 1.94 22.58
C PRO A 288 15.73 1.74 23.66
N GLU A 289 15.30 1.59 24.90
CA GLU A 289 16.13 1.15 26.00
C GLU A 289 16.13 -0.38 26.06
N ILE A 290 17.28 -0.97 26.37
CA ILE A 290 17.38 -2.40 26.61
C ILE A 290 17.07 -2.61 28.09
N GLU A 291 15.95 -3.26 28.41
CA GLU A 291 15.74 -3.76 29.76
C GLU A 291 16.84 -4.80 30.06
N VAL A 292 17.82 -4.39 30.80
CA VAL A 292 18.78 -5.33 31.39
C VAL A 292 17.99 -6.11 32.45
N ALA A 293 17.62 -7.36 32.11
CA ALA A 293 17.02 -8.23 33.10
C ALA A 293 17.94 -8.20 34.35
N SER A 294 17.46 -7.53 35.38
CA SER A 294 18.12 -7.54 36.69
C SER A 294 18.17 -9.02 37.12
N SER A 295 19.35 -9.61 37.01
CA SER A 295 19.60 -10.89 37.59
C SER A 295 19.46 -10.74 39.12
N ALA A 296 18.22 -10.99 39.58
CA ALA A 296 18.02 -11.20 41.01
C ALA A 296 18.91 -12.35 41.44
N LYS A 297 19.86 -12.06 42.32
CA LYS A 297 20.70 -13.02 43.00
C LYS A 297 19.88 -13.92 43.90
#